data_9141754cd5283e89420644090edd5be1
#
_entry.id   9141754cd5283e89420644090edd5be1
#
_cell.length_a   1.000
_cell.length_b   1.000
_cell.length_c   1.000
_cell.angle_alpha   90.00
_cell.angle_beta   90.00
_cell.angle_gamma   90.00
#
_symmetry.space_group_name_H-M   'P 1'
#
loop_
_entity.id
_entity.type
_entity.pdbx_description
1 polymer ?
#
loop_
_entity_poly.entity_id
_entity_poly.type
_entity_poly.pdbx_seq_one_letter_code
_entity_poly.pdbx_strand_id
1 'polypeptide(L)'
;QGYSSAASDVYKRQGKSTLLKSILGLIKPLSGDVEQGDYLEIGYFEQETPAGIETTCLEEIWQEFPGYTQYEVRSALAKCGLTTKHIESKVKVLSGGEQAKVRLCKLINRESNILVLDEPTNHLDVDAKDELKRALMAYKGSILMVCHEPEFYDGLATDVWDCGKWTTRI
;
A
#
# COMPACT_ATOMS: atom_id res chain seq x y z
N GLN A 1 6.99 -21.76 -22.29
CA GLN A 1 6.64 -20.52 -23.03
C GLN A 1 5.99 -19.53 -22.08
N GLY A 2 6.59 -18.35 -21.99
CA GLY A 2 6.13 -17.28 -21.15
C GLY A 2 4.74 -16.80 -21.54
N TYR A 3 3.80 -16.91 -20.62
CA TYR A 3 2.55 -16.17 -20.67
C TYR A 3 2.80 -14.81 -20.04
N SER A 4 3.26 -13.96 -20.81
CA SER A 4 2.74 -12.75 -21.39
C SER A 4 2.37 -11.67 -20.36
N SER A 5 3.30 -10.70 -20.21
CA SER A 5 3.08 -9.38 -19.61
C SER A 5 1.87 -8.61 -20.20
N ALA A 6 1.33 -9.03 -21.34
CA ALA A 6 0.21 -8.39 -22.01
C ALA A 6 -1.13 -8.53 -21.26
N ALA A 7 -1.38 -9.62 -20.54
CA ALA A 7 -2.61 -9.78 -19.76
C ALA A 7 -2.62 -8.86 -18.52
N SER A 8 -1.47 -8.67 -17.88
CA SER A 8 -1.30 -7.74 -16.76
C SER A 8 -1.54 -6.28 -17.20
N ASP A 9 -1.10 -5.90 -18.41
CA ASP A 9 -1.28 -4.54 -18.92
C ASP A 9 -2.72 -4.20 -19.32
N VAL A 10 -3.50 -5.18 -19.76
CA VAL A 10 -4.92 -4.98 -20.07
C VAL A 10 -5.72 -4.71 -18.80
N TYR A 11 -5.40 -5.38 -17.70
CA TYR A 11 -6.03 -5.12 -16.39
C TYR A 11 -5.59 -3.78 -15.76
N LYS A 12 -4.37 -3.32 -15.98
CA LYS A 12 -3.88 -2.00 -15.53
C LYS A 12 -4.66 -0.81 -16.11
N ARG A 13 -5.33 -0.99 -17.25
CA ARG A 13 -6.09 0.08 -17.95
C ARG A 13 -7.55 0.22 -17.50
N GLN A 14 -8.01 -0.46 -16.46
CA GLN A 14 -9.41 -0.38 -15.99
C GLN A 14 -9.73 0.86 -15.14
N GLY A 15 -8.83 1.82 -15.03
CA GLY A 15 -9.08 3.10 -14.35
C GLY A 15 -9.17 3.03 -12.82
N LYS A 16 -8.84 1.89 -12.19
CA LYS A 16 -8.95 1.72 -10.72
C LYS A 16 -8.04 2.67 -9.94
N SER A 17 -6.76 2.74 -10.29
CA SER A 17 -5.81 3.70 -9.69
C SER A 17 -6.22 5.14 -10.00
N THR A 18 -6.78 5.39 -11.18
CA THR A 18 -7.34 6.69 -11.56
C THR A 18 -8.52 7.06 -10.66
N LEU A 19 -9.41 6.10 -10.39
CA LEU A 19 -10.52 6.28 -9.46
C LEU A 19 -10.02 6.61 -8.05
N LEU A 20 -9.05 5.84 -7.51
CA LEU A 20 -8.45 6.13 -6.21
C LEU A 20 -7.85 7.52 -6.16
N LYS A 21 -7.06 7.90 -7.18
CA LYS A 21 -6.44 9.24 -7.28
C LYS A 21 -7.49 10.35 -7.38
N SER A 22 -8.63 10.10 -8.03
CA SER A 22 -9.75 11.06 -8.06
C SER A 22 -10.41 11.20 -6.68
N ILE A 23 -10.66 10.08 -5.99
CA ILE A 23 -11.21 10.08 -4.61
C ILE A 23 -10.28 10.83 -3.66
N LEU A 24 -8.98 10.67 -3.82
CA LEU A 24 -7.96 11.37 -3.03
C LEU A 24 -7.80 12.86 -3.40
N GLY A 25 -8.47 13.33 -4.47
CA GLY A 25 -8.31 14.70 -4.95
C GLY A 25 -6.98 14.96 -5.68
N LEU A 26 -6.18 13.93 -5.95
CA LEU A 26 -4.90 14.03 -6.66
C LEU A 26 -5.08 14.31 -8.15
N ILE A 27 -6.19 13.90 -8.73
CA ILE A 27 -6.60 14.20 -10.11
C ILE A 27 -8.07 14.63 -10.14
N LYS A 28 -8.41 15.50 -11.07
CA LYS A 28 -9.78 15.96 -11.25
C LYS A 28 -10.63 14.85 -11.91
N PRO A 29 -11.83 14.54 -11.37
CA PRO A 29 -12.75 13.60 -12.03
C PRO A 29 -13.21 14.12 -13.39
N LEU A 30 -13.49 13.23 -14.34
CA LEU A 30 -13.99 13.59 -15.67
C LEU A 30 -15.41 14.19 -15.62
N SER A 31 -16.23 13.71 -14.67
CA SER A 31 -17.57 14.20 -14.41
C SER A 31 -17.95 13.88 -12.97
N GLY A 32 -18.93 14.61 -12.43
CA GLY A 32 -19.35 14.47 -11.05
C GLY A 32 -18.40 15.18 -10.09
N ASP A 33 -18.70 15.08 -8.80
CA ASP A 33 -17.95 15.69 -7.72
C ASP A 33 -17.54 14.63 -6.71
N VAL A 34 -16.41 14.87 -6.05
CA VAL A 34 -15.94 14.07 -4.93
C VAL A 34 -16.03 14.93 -3.67
N GLU A 35 -16.87 14.50 -2.75
CA GLU A 35 -17.01 15.12 -1.45
C GLU A 35 -16.30 14.24 -0.40
N GLN A 36 -15.31 14.81 0.27
CA GLN A 36 -14.62 14.15 1.37
C GLN A 36 -15.24 14.64 2.68
N GLY A 37 -15.47 13.71 3.59
CA GLY A 37 -15.95 14.04 4.93
C GLY A 37 -14.91 14.82 5.73
N ASP A 38 -15.39 15.53 6.76
CA ASP A 38 -14.53 16.21 7.70
C ASP A 38 -13.74 15.21 8.54
N TYR A 39 -12.53 15.60 9.00
CA TYR A 39 -11.67 14.83 9.90
C TYR A 39 -11.11 13.52 9.30
N LEU A 40 -10.95 13.44 7.98
CA LEU A 40 -10.28 12.31 7.34
C LEU A 40 -8.75 12.48 7.42
N GLU A 41 -8.11 11.53 8.09
CA GLU A 41 -6.65 11.37 8.10
C GLU A 41 -6.31 10.18 7.20
N ILE A 42 -5.98 10.50 5.94
CA ILE A 42 -5.80 9.50 4.88
C ILE A 42 -4.34 9.05 4.82
N GLY A 43 -4.11 7.75 5.05
CA GLY A 43 -2.87 7.08 4.69
C GLY A 43 -2.96 6.52 3.28
N TYR A 44 -2.14 6.98 2.34
CA TYR A 44 -2.13 6.49 0.96
C TYR A 44 -0.88 5.67 0.66
N PHE A 45 -1.09 4.45 0.18
CA PHE A 45 -0.05 3.55 -0.31
C PHE A 45 -0.09 3.51 -1.83
N GLU A 46 0.84 4.22 -2.45
CA GLU A 46 1.00 4.24 -3.89
C GLU A 46 1.92 3.11 -4.38
N GLN A 47 1.62 2.57 -5.56
CA GLN A 47 2.38 1.47 -6.15
C GLN A 47 3.84 1.84 -6.46
N GLU A 48 4.13 3.10 -6.79
CA GLU A 48 5.46 3.54 -7.17
C GLU A 48 6.33 3.93 -5.97
N THR A 49 7.56 3.45 -5.96
CA THR A 49 8.57 3.83 -4.95
C THR A 49 9.44 4.95 -5.51
N PRO A 50 9.70 6.02 -4.76
CA PRO A 50 10.75 6.97 -5.13
C PRO A 50 12.07 6.22 -5.29
N ALA A 51 12.70 6.34 -6.46
CA ALA A 51 13.99 5.70 -6.70
C ALA A 51 15.10 6.38 -5.90
N GLY A 52 16.05 5.57 -5.37
CA GLY A 52 17.31 6.10 -4.87
C GLY A 52 17.33 6.60 -3.43
N ILE A 53 16.47 6.06 -2.54
CA ILE A 53 16.51 6.38 -1.11
C ILE A 53 17.85 5.93 -0.52
N GLU A 54 18.68 6.88 -0.10
CA GLU A 54 20.05 6.65 0.41
C GLU A 54 20.11 6.33 1.91
N THR A 55 19.03 6.60 2.64
CA THR A 55 18.90 6.30 4.07
C THR A 55 18.75 4.81 4.32
N THR A 56 19.15 4.37 5.52
CA THR A 56 18.83 3.01 6.00
C THR A 56 17.34 2.90 6.33
N CYS A 57 16.83 1.67 6.38
CA CYS A 57 15.43 1.47 6.79
C CYS A 57 15.15 2.04 8.18
N LEU A 58 16.12 1.90 9.09
CA LEU A 58 16.03 2.48 10.43
C LEU A 58 15.87 4.00 10.38
N GLU A 59 16.77 4.67 9.67
CA GLU A 59 16.75 6.13 9.52
C GLU A 59 15.47 6.61 8.83
N GLU A 60 15.01 5.88 7.82
CA GLU A 60 13.82 6.20 7.04
C GLU A 60 12.55 6.19 7.88
N ILE A 61 12.42 5.24 8.81
CA ILE A 61 11.30 5.21 9.76
C ILE A 61 11.50 6.25 10.86
N TRP A 62 12.71 6.40 11.35
CA TRP A 62 12.98 7.32 12.46
C TRP A 62 12.79 8.80 12.09
N GLN A 63 13.09 9.17 10.84
CA GLN A 63 12.81 10.52 10.33
C GLN A 63 11.31 10.83 10.31
N GLU A 64 10.47 9.85 10.01
CA GLU A 64 9.02 10.02 9.98
C GLU A 64 8.41 10.01 11.39
N PHE A 65 9.00 9.22 12.29
CA PHE A 65 8.52 9.05 13.68
C PHE A 65 9.62 9.42 14.68
N PRO A 66 9.99 10.72 14.80
CA PRO A 66 11.10 11.16 15.64
C PRO A 66 10.85 10.94 17.15
N GLY A 67 9.61 10.75 17.55
CA GLY A 67 9.23 10.39 18.92
C GLY A 67 9.49 8.94 19.30
N TYR A 68 9.77 8.07 18.34
CA TYR A 68 10.04 6.65 18.60
C TYR A 68 11.48 6.47 19.11
N THR A 69 11.64 5.55 20.07
CA THR A 69 12.97 5.05 20.44
C THR A 69 13.50 4.14 19.34
N GLN A 70 14.81 3.94 19.29
CA GLN A 70 15.44 3.00 18.35
C GLN A 70 14.88 1.58 18.46
N TYR A 71 14.50 1.16 19.65
CA TYR A 71 13.87 -0.14 19.88
C TYR A 71 12.48 -0.22 19.23
N GLU A 72 11.67 0.81 19.38
CA GLU A 72 10.34 0.88 18.76
C GLU A 72 10.41 0.87 17.24
N VAL A 73 11.34 1.63 16.65
CA VAL A 73 11.59 1.63 15.20
C VAL A 73 11.99 0.23 14.72
N ARG A 74 12.94 -0.43 15.38
CA ARG A 74 13.36 -1.80 15.04
C ARG A 74 12.21 -2.79 15.19
N SER A 75 11.42 -2.66 16.25
CA SER A 75 10.26 -3.52 16.50
C SER A 75 9.19 -3.35 15.42
N ALA A 76 8.90 -2.11 14.99
CA ALA A 76 7.95 -1.82 13.92
C ALA A 76 8.39 -2.45 12.59
N LEU A 77 9.67 -2.27 12.22
CA LEU A 77 10.23 -2.87 11.00
C LEU A 77 10.24 -4.40 11.04
N ALA A 78 10.59 -4.99 12.20
CA ALA A 78 10.57 -6.44 12.37
C ALA A 78 9.14 -7.02 12.28
N LYS A 79 8.14 -6.32 12.82
CA LYS A 79 6.72 -6.69 12.66
C LYS A 79 6.25 -6.66 11.21
N CYS A 80 6.91 -5.89 10.35
CA CYS A 80 6.67 -5.90 8.91
C CYS A 80 7.51 -6.95 8.16
N GLY A 81 8.16 -7.90 8.87
CA GLY A 81 8.92 -9.00 8.28
C GLY A 81 10.29 -8.60 7.74
N LEU A 82 10.91 -7.52 8.27
CA LEU A 82 12.28 -7.14 7.94
C LEU A 82 13.26 -7.72 8.95
N THR A 83 14.30 -8.38 8.46
CA THR A 83 15.38 -8.91 9.29
C THR A 83 16.30 -7.77 9.77
N THR A 84 17.10 -8.03 10.81
CA THR A 84 18.09 -7.07 11.31
C THR A 84 19.01 -6.56 10.19
N LYS A 85 19.43 -7.44 9.29
CA LYS A 85 20.26 -7.08 8.12
C LYS A 85 19.54 -6.08 7.21
N HIS A 86 18.25 -6.28 6.93
CA HIS A 86 17.45 -5.37 6.12
C HIS A 86 17.27 -4.02 6.81
N ILE A 87 17.02 -4.03 8.11
CA ILE A 87 16.82 -2.82 8.94
C ILE A 87 18.03 -1.88 8.89
N GLU A 88 19.24 -2.45 8.85
CA GLU A 88 20.51 -1.71 8.81
C GLU A 88 20.98 -1.40 7.37
N SER A 89 20.31 -1.97 6.37
CA SER A 89 20.63 -1.74 4.96
C SER A 89 19.98 -0.46 4.44
N LYS A 90 20.60 0.16 3.44
CA LYS A 90 19.98 1.28 2.71
C LYS A 90 18.75 0.80 1.94
N VAL A 91 17.68 1.58 1.92
CA VAL A 91 16.44 1.21 1.27
C VAL A 91 16.65 0.89 -0.21
N LYS A 92 17.51 1.63 -0.90
CA LYS A 92 17.79 1.43 -2.33
C LYS A 92 18.39 0.06 -2.70
N VAL A 93 19.03 -0.63 -1.75
CA VAL A 93 19.67 -1.95 -2.01
C VAL A 93 18.75 -3.12 -1.70
N LEU A 94 17.58 -2.84 -1.15
CA LEU A 94 16.57 -3.85 -0.86
C LEU A 94 15.85 -4.28 -2.15
N SER A 95 15.34 -5.51 -2.14
CA SER A 95 14.40 -5.97 -3.16
C SER A 95 13.10 -5.14 -3.16
N GLY A 96 12.35 -5.18 -4.26
CA GLY A 96 11.06 -4.47 -4.36
C GLY A 96 10.09 -4.83 -3.24
N GLY A 97 10.03 -6.12 -2.85
CA GLY A 97 9.20 -6.60 -1.73
C GLY A 97 9.65 -6.04 -0.37
N GLU A 98 10.96 -6.01 -0.11
CA GLU A 98 11.49 -5.43 1.13
C GLU A 98 11.28 -3.92 1.21
N GLN A 99 11.43 -3.20 0.09
CA GLN A 99 11.09 -1.78 0.00
C GLN A 99 9.58 -1.54 0.27
N ALA A 100 8.71 -2.40 -0.24
CA ALA A 100 7.28 -2.35 0.03
C ALA A 100 6.98 -2.54 1.53
N LYS A 101 7.70 -3.45 2.22
CA LYS A 101 7.60 -3.64 3.68
C LYS A 101 8.00 -2.40 4.47
N VAL A 102 9.03 -1.67 4.05
CA VAL A 102 9.43 -0.39 4.68
C VAL A 102 8.32 0.65 4.53
N ARG A 103 7.75 0.79 3.32
CA ARG A 103 6.64 1.71 3.09
C ARG A 103 5.40 1.34 3.90
N LEU A 104 5.10 0.05 3.96
CA LEU A 104 4.01 -0.47 4.77
C LEU A 104 4.21 -0.14 6.25
N CYS A 105 5.43 -0.29 6.76
CA CYS A 105 5.78 0.09 8.12
C CYS A 105 5.47 1.56 8.41
N LYS A 106 5.84 2.47 7.49
CA LYS A 106 5.47 3.89 7.60
C LYS A 106 3.96 4.08 7.66
N LEU A 107 3.24 3.45 6.75
CA LEU A 107 1.80 3.63 6.62
C LEU A 107 1.03 3.15 7.85
N ILE A 108 1.38 1.96 8.39
CA ILE A 108 0.67 1.37 9.53
C ILE A 108 0.94 2.13 10.84
N ASN A 109 2.13 2.70 10.98
CA ASN A 109 2.49 3.44 12.19
C ASN A 109 2.08 4.92 12.14
N ARG A 110 1.64 5.41 10.98
CA ARG A 110 1.11 6.76 10.85
C ARG A 110 -0.30 6.85 11.44
N GLU A 111 -0.58 7.91 12.15
CA GLU A 111 -1.94 8.21 12.57
C GLU A 111 -2.81 8.45 11.32
N SER A 112 -3.76 7.55 11.12
CA SER A 112 -4.72 7.62 10.02
C SER A 112 -6.00 6.91 10.43
N ASN A 113 -7.13 7.39 9.93
CA ASN A 113 -8.44 6.76 10.15
C ASN A 113 -8.99 6.09 8.88
N ILE A 114 -8.34 6.33 7.75
CA ILE A 114 -8.60 5.63 6.50
C ILE A 114 -7.28 5.29 5.78
N LEU A 115 -7.14 4.04 5.36
CA LEU A 115 -6.06 3.59 4.48
C LEU A 115 -6.57 3.43 3.06
N VAL A 116 -5.86 4.02 2.11
CA VAL A 116 -6.11 3.83 0.67
C VAL A 116 -4.91 3.10 0.09
N LEU A 117 -5.14 1.89 -0.42
CA LEU A 117 -4.10 0.98 -0.88
C LEU A 117 -4.28 0.67 -2.37
N ASP A 118 -3.28 1.00 -3.17
CA ASP A 118 -3.27 0.70 -4.61
C ASP A 118 -2.37 -0.50 -4.89
N GLU A 119 -2.97 -1.66 -5.13
CA GLU A 119 -2.31 -2.94 -5.40
C GLU A 119 -1.19 -3.27 -4.38
N PRO A 120 -1.48 -3.30 -3.07
CA PRO A 120 -0.47 -3.42 -2.02
C PRO A 120 0.25 -4.77 -2.01
N THR A 121 -0.29 -5.79 -2.68
CA THR A 121 0.30 -7.14 -2.78
C THR A 121 1.34 -7.27 -3.89
N ASN A 122 1.45 -6.29 -4.78
CA ASN A 122 2.41 -6.33 -5.87
C ASN A 122 3.85 -6.40 -5.36
N HIS A 123 4.62 -7.32 -5.94
CA HIS A 123 6.01 -7.59 -5.61
C HIS A 123 6.25 -8.16 -4.19
N LEU A 124 5.19 -8.51 -3.45
CA LEU A 124 5.30 -9.20 -2.17
C LEU A 124 5.37 -10.72 -2.38
N ASP A 125 6.24 -11.38 -1.62
CA ASP A 125 6.21 -12.83 -1.45
C ASP A 125 5.03 -13.26 -0.55
N VAL A 126 4.79 -14.56 -0.44
CA VAL A 126 3.66 -15.13 0.32
C VAL A 126 3.72 -14.69 1.78
N ASP A 127 4.89 -14.78 2.41
CA ASP A 127 5.07 -14.44 3.83
C ASP A 127 4.76 -12.95 4.08
N ALA A 128 5.22 -12.07 3.17
CA ALA A 128 4.94 -10.64 3.25
C ALA A 128 3.45 -10.31 3.05
N LYS A 129 2.76 -11.04 2.16
CA LYS A 129 1.31 -10.89 1.98
C LYS A 129 0.55 -11.29 3.23
N ASP A 130 0.95 -12.37 3.89
CA ASP A 130 0.32 -12.83 5.13
C ASP A 130 0.54 -11.84 6.28
N GLU A 131 1.73 -11.26 6.37
CA GLU A 131 2.01 -10.21 7.35
C GLU A 131 1.23 -8.93 7.09
N LEU A 132 1.16 -8.50 5.82
CA LEU A 132 0.33 -7.37 5.41
C LEU A 132 -1.15 -7.63 5.77
N LYS A 133 -1.68 -8.80 5.42
CA LYS A 133 -3.08 -9.17 5.73
C LYS A 133 -3.35 -9.11 7.23
N ARG A 134 -2.45 -9.67 8.05
CA ARG A 134 -2.56 -9.60 9.52
C ARG A 134 -2.55 -8.16 10.05
N ALA A 135 -1.68 -7.32 9.51
CA ALA A 135 -1.60 -5.91 9.90
C ALA A 135 -2.87 -5.14 9.52
N LEU A 136 -3.41 -5.38 8.31
CA LEU A 136 -4.66 -4.77 7.87
C LEU A 136 -5.87 -5.25 8.67
N MET A 137 -5.92 -6.53 9.07
CA MET A 137 -6.96 -7.05 9.96
C MET A 137 -6.91 -6.45 11.36
N ALA A 138 -5.75 -6.06 11.84
CA ALA A 138 -5.57 -5.39 13.14
C ALA A 138 -5.82 -3.87 13.08
N TYR A 139 -5.90 -3.29 11.89
CA TYR A 139 -6.14 -1.87 11.71
C TYR A 139 -7.56 -1.50 12.11
N LYS A 140 -7.71 -0.40 12.85
CA LYS A 140 -9.01 -0.01 13.42
C LYS A 140 -9.80 1.00 12.58
N GLY A 141 -9.18 1.55 11.55
CA GLY A 141 -9.82 2.48 10.63
C GLY A 141 -10.47 1.79 9.44
N SER A 142 -10.94 2.58 8.49
CA SER A 142 -11.50 2.09 7.23
C SER A 142 -10.39 1.81 6.21
N ILE A 143 -10.60 0.82 5.35
CA ILE A 143 -9.65 0.46 4.29
C ILE A 143 -10.36 0.52 2.95
N LEU A 144 -9.82 1.31 2.02
CA LEU A 144 -10.20 1.30 0.62
C LEU A 144 -9.03 0.72 -0.19
N MET A 145 -9.24 -0.42 -0.85
CA MET A 145 -8.16 -1.14 -1.48
C MET A 145 -8.49 -1.54 -2.92
N VAL A 146 -7.54 -1.31 -3.82
CA VAL A 146 -7.51 -1.98 -5.12
C VAL A 146 -6.65 -3.21 -4.99
N CYS A 147 -7.23 -4.38 -5.28
CA CYS A 147 -6.52 -5.66 -5.24
C CYS A 147 -7.07 -6.58 -6.32
N HIS A 148 -6.18 -7.38 -6.93
CA HIS A 148 -6.53 -8.37 -7.96
C HIS A 148 -6.49 -9.81 -7.44
N GLU A 149 -6.15 -10.01 -6.18
CA GLU A 149 -5.94 -11.33 -5.58
C GLU A 149 -7.10 -11.65 -4.63
N PRO A 150 -8.09 -12.47 -5.05
CA PRO A 150 -9.22 -12.85 -4.20
C PRO A 150 -8.79 -13.46 -2.86
N GLU A 151 -7.76 -14.30 -2.87
CA GLU A 151 -7.23 -14.96 -1.67
C GLU A 151 -6.72 -13.96 -0.63
N PHE A 152 -6.24 -12.80 -1.10
CA PHE A 152 -5.74 -11.75 -0.22
C PHE A 152 -6.88 -11.00 0.47
N TYR A 153 -7.89 -10.55 -0.29
CA TYR A 153 -8.96 -9.73 0.29
C TYR A 153 -10.09 -10.55 0.91
N ASP A 154 -10.16 -11.86 0.65
CA ASP A 154 -11.14 -12.74 1.28
C ASP A 154 -10.94 -12.79 2.80
N GLY A 155 -12.03 -12.57 3.55
CA GLY A 155 -12.01 -12.42 5.00
C GLY A 155 -11.44 -11.10 5.54
N LEU A 156 -10.96 -10.20 4.66
CA LEU A 156 -10.52 -8.85 5.01
C LEU A 156 -11.54 -7.79 4.55
N ALA A 157 -12.02 -7.90 3.31
CA ALA A 157 -12.97 -6.96 2.74
C ALA A 157 -14.41 -7.26 3.22
N THR A 158 -15.14 -6.22 3.62
CA THR A 158 -16.59 -6.30 3.91
C THR A 158 -17.43 -6.18 2.66
N ASP A 159 -16.97 -5.37 1.70
CA ASP A 159 -17.63 -5.12 0.42
C ASP A 159 -16.62 -5.20 -0.73
N VAL A 160 -17.03 -5.78 -1.84
CA VAL A 160 -16.20 -5.88 -3.06
C VAL A 160 -16.93 -5.22 -4.22
N TRP A 161 -16.28 -4.21 -4.81
CA TRP A 161 -16.79 -3.48 -5.96
C TRP A 161 -16.11 -3.92 -7.24
N ASP A 162 -16.92 -4.46 -8.17
CA ASP A 162 -16.44 -4.86 -9.48
C ASP A 162 -16.53 -3.67 -10.46
N CYS A 163 -15.42 -2.95 -10.60
CA CYS A 163 -15.34 -1.80 -11.51
C CYS A 163 -15.60 -2.18 -12.98
N GLY A 164 -15.42 -3.44 -13.36
CA GLY A 164 -15.72 -3.91 -14.71
C GLY A 164 -17.22 -3.84 -15.07
N LYS A 165 -18.08 -3.85 -14.05
CA LYS A 165 -19.54 -3.70 -14.23
C LYS A 165 -19.98 -2.25 -14.35
N TRP A 166 -19.12 -1.28 -14.03
CA TRP A 166 -19.44 0.15 -14.10
C TRP A 166 -19.08 0.77 -15.44
N THR A 167 -18.28 0.10 -16.26
CA THR A 167 -17.94 0.60 -17.59
C THR A 167 -19.12 0.46 -18.52
N THR A 168 -19.78 1.58 -18.83
CA THR A 168 -20.68 1.66 -19.98
C THR A 168 -19.82 1.44 -21.23
N ARG A 169 -20.07 0.37 -21.97
CA ARG A 169 -19.48 0.24 -23.31
C ARG A 169 -20.05 1.38 -24.17
N ILE A 170 -19.19 2.33 -24.51
CA ILE A 170 -19.48 3.31 -25.55
C ILE A 170 -19.28 2.65 -26.90
#